data_8e7caf4d2e6077dc1ff3d68f8cf35916
#
_entry.id   8e7caf4d2e6077dc1ff3d68f8cf35916
#
_cell.length_a   1.000
_cell.length_b   1.000
_cell.length_c   1.000
_cell.angle_alpha   90.00
_cell.angle_beta   90.00
_cell.angle_gamma   90.00
#
_symmetry.space_group_name_H-M   'P 1'
#
loop_
_entity.id
_entity.type
_entity.pdbx_description
1 polymer ?
#
loop_
_entity_poly.entity_id
_entity_poly.type
_entity_poly.pdbx_seq_one_letter_code
_entity_poly.pdbx_strand_id
1 'polypeptide(L)'
;MAQVRWSRRWPVVLVSVFALVAAACGEDEPEPPADDGQVEEFPAGSTMAELQEAGEITIGVKYDVPPFGFKNPQTDEIEGFDVDLGQAIADELGVEPNFIEAISDNRIPFLVDGTADLILSTMTITTDRDAEIDFSIPYYIAEGRVLAPVDSDITGVEDLAGKTVCTATGSTYEENLKENAPEAKLRLVDTYSECLELIQTDAVDAVSTDDVILTGMIIQDDTLELKGEGYTVEPYGVGIADGDAEFKEFVDGVVQAFIDDGRWAATYEKWIGQYTGETDPPPTMTLEEALELRPCEETC
;
A
#
# COMPACT_ATOMS: atom_id res chain seq x y z
N MET A 1 17.87 46.65 -49.77
CA MET A 1 17.41 46.88 -51.13
C MET A 1 16.51 45.78 -51.58
N ALA A 2 15.37 46.18 -52.14
CA ALA A 2 14.39 45.42 -52.92
C ALA A 2 13.53 44.37 -52.20
N GLN A 3 12.33 44.82 -51.87
CA GLN A 3 11.13 44.03 -51.67
C GLN A 3 10.62 43.51 -53.01
N VAL A 4 10.12 42.29 -53.04
CA VAL A 4 9.22 41.83 -54.13
C VAL A 4 7.95 41.25 -53.48
N ARG A 5 6.88 42.05 -53.62
CA ARG A 5 5.48 41.62 -53.37
C ARG A 5 5.02 40.83 -54.58
N TRP A 6 4.45 39.62 -54.36
CA TRP A 6 3.64 38.92 -55.34
C TRP A 6 2.24 38.63 -54.80
N SER A 7 1.33 39.37 -55.37
CA SER A 7 -0.13 39.19 -55.25
C SER A 7 -0.55 38.10 -56.26
N ARG A 8 -1.27 37.06 -55.80
CA ARG A 8 -1.96 36.15 -56.71
C ARG A 8 -3.37 35.93 -56.29
N ARG A 9 -4.25 36.35 -57.20
CA ARG A 9 -5.72 36.33 -57.11
C ARG A 9 -6.27 34.90 -57.19
N TRP A 10 -7.28 34.64 -56.39
CA TRP A 10 -8.12 33.46 -56.46
C TRP A 10 -9.20 33.57 -57.54
N PRO A 11 -9.58 32.50 -58.25
CA PRO A 11 -10.89 32.39 -58.85
C PRO A 11 -11.80 31.55 -57.94
N VAL A 12 -12.98 32.06 -57.74
CA VAL A 12 -14.14 31.43 -57.15
C VAL A 12 -14.68 30.42 -58.17
N VAL A 13 -14.74 29.12 -57.78
CA VAL A 13 -15.50 28.10 -58.51
C VAL A 13 -16.69 27.66 -57.66
N LEU A 14 -17.87 28.07 -58.11
CA LEU A 14 -19.17 27.53 -57.66
C LEU A 14 -19.30 26.09 -58.17
N VAL A 15 -19.44 25.10 -57.29
CA VAL A 15 -19.89 23.77 -57.66
C VAL A 15 -21.16 23.43 -56.90
N SER A 16 -22.18 23.16 -57.69
CA SER A 16 -23.56 22.88 -57.28
C SER A 16 -23.68 21.56 -56.56
N VAL A 17 -24.49 21.60 -55.48
CA VAL A 17 -24.87 20.45 -54.63
C VAL A 17 -25.85 19.57 -55.43
N PHE A 18 -25.50 18.28 -55.61
CA PHE A 18 -26.42 17.22 -55.90
C PHE A 18 -26.62 16.35 -54.66
N ALA A 19 -27.77 16.44 -54.05
CA ALA A 19 -28.16 15.59 -52.94
C ALA A 19 -28.52 14.18 -53.47
N LEU A 20 -27.74 13.19 -53.10
CA LEU A 20 -28.09 11.76 -53.20
C LEU A 20 -28.39 11.26 -51.77
N VAL A 21 -29.68 11.04 -51.52
CA VAL A 21 -30.15 10.32 -50.33
C VAL A 21 -29.89 8.83 -50.59
N ALA A 22 -28.90 8.29 -49.94
CA ALA A 22 -28.72 6.83 -49.80
C ALA A 22 -29.17 6.47 -48.38
N ALA A 23 -30.29 5.79 -48.26
CA ALA A 23 -30.69 5.12 -47.04
C ALA A 23 -29.76 3.92 -46.82
N ALA A 24 -28.84 4.03 -45.86
CA ALA A 24 -28.10 2.90 -45.31
C ALA A 24 -28.69 2.58 -43.95
N CYS A 25 -29.30 1.43 -43.80
CA CYS A 25 -29.54 0.81 -42.49
C CYS A 25 -28.16 0.50 -41.91
N GLY A 26 -27.72 1.32 -40.95
CA GLY A 26 -26.63 1.01 -40.06
C GLY A 26 -27.23 0.31 -38.84
N GLU A 27 -26.73 -0.88 -38.56
CA GLU A 27 -26.91 -1.51 -37.25
C GLU A 27 -26.31 -0.56 -36.21
N ASP A 28 -27.15 -0.15 -35.26
CA ASP A 28 -26.71 0.56 -34.07
C ASP A 28 -25.82 -0.43 -33.26
N GLU A 29 -24.50 -0.27 -33.33
CA GLU A 29 -23.62 -0.80 -32.28
C GLU A 29 -24.03 -0.08 -30.97
N PRO A 30 -24.29 -0.83 -29.89
CA PRO A 30 -24.57 -0.20 -28.61
C PRO A 30 -23.35 0.60 -28.22
N GLU A 31 -23.53 1.92 -28.04
CA GLU A 31 -22.53 2.76 -27.36
C GLU A 31 -22.22 2.11 -26.01
N PRO A 32 -20.93 2.01 -25.62
CA PRO A 32 -20.61 1.57 -24.29
C PRO A 32 -21.34 2.47 -23.29
N PRO A 33 -21.87 1.92 -22.17
CA PRO A 33 -22.55 2.73 -21.18
C PRO A 33 -21.62 3.87 -20.79
N ALA A 34 -22.12 5.09 -20.87
CA ALA A 34 -21.44 6.25 -20.32
C ALA A 34 -21.30 5.96 -18.81
N ASP A 35 -20.09 5.92 -18.33
CA ASP A 35 -19.81 5.97 -16.91
C ASP A 35 -20.33 7.34 -16.43
N ASP A 36 -21.50 7.34 -15.79
CA ASP A 36 -22.18 8.56 -15.38
C ASP A 36 -21.50 9.27 -14.21
N GLY A 37 -20.37 8.73 -13.71
CA GLY A 37 -19.63 9.30 -12.58
C GLY A 37 -20.52 9.46 -11.33
N GLN A 38 -21.53 8.63 -11.18
CA GLN A 38 -22.39 8.64 -9.99
C GLN A 38 -21.66 7.92 -8.88
N VAL A 39 -21.21 8.67 -7.88
CA VAL A 39 -20.74 8.11 -6.61
C VAL A 39 -21.90 7.33 -6.01
N GLU A 40 -21.63 6.12 -5.53
CA GLU A 40 -22.64 5.28 -4.89
C GLU A 40 -23.24 6.00 -3.67
N GLU A 41 -24.58 6.03 -3.56
CA GLU A 41 -25.27 6.55 -2.37
C GLU A 41 -25.42 5.43 -1.36
N PHE A 42 -24.82 5.58 -0.19
CA PHE A 42 -24.90 4.59 0.89
C PHE A 42 -26.10 4.82 1.81
N PRO A 43 -26.56 3.78 2.56
CA PRO A 43 -27.66 3.90 3.51
C PRO A 43 -27.40 4.98 4.56
N ALA A 44 -28.39 5.81 4.84
CA ALA A 44 -28.26 6.87 5.85
C ALA A 44 -27.92 6.29 7.24
N GLY A 45 -26.85 6.80 7.85
CA GLY A 45 -26.34 6.36 9.14
C GLY A 45 -25.34 5.19 9.06
N SER A 46 -24.93 4.78 7.83
CA SER A 46 -23.74 3.95 7.66
C SER A 46 -22.47 4.81 7.74
N THR A 47 -21.36 4.20 8.12
CA THR A 47 -20.04 4.87 8.14
C THR A 47 -19.70 5.49 6.79
N MET A 48 -19.98 4.78 5.68
CA MET A 48 -19.77 5.30 4.33
C MET A 48 -20.56 6.59 4.08
N ALA A 49 -21.84 6.65 4.48
CA ALA A 49 -22.67 7.85 4.32
C ALA A 49 -22.17 9.01 5.19
N GLU A 50 -21.70 8.74 6.40
CA GLU A 50 -21.13 9.74 7.31
C GLU A 50 -19.83 10.32 6.76
N LEU A 51 -18.95 9.47 6.19
CA LEU A 51 -17.72 9.88 5.52
C LEU A 51 -18.03 10.70 4.24
N GLN A 52 -19.03 10.30 3.45
CA GLN A 52 -19.49 11.10 2.29
C GLN A 52 -20.02 12.47 2.72
N GLU A 53 -20.76 12.57 3.83
CA GLU A 53 -21.23 13.85 4.36
C GLU A 53 -20.07 14.70 4.87
N ALA A 54 -19.04 14.09 5.48
CA ALA A 54 -17.82 14.75 5.91
C ALA A 54 -16.96 15.22 4.73
N GLY A 55 -17.02 14.51 3.60
CA GLY A 55 -16.23 14.77 2.38
C GLY A 55 -14.76 14.35 2.51
N GLU A 56 -14.39 13.63 3.57
CA GLU A 56 -13.01 13.22 3.88
C GLU A 56 -13.00 11.88 4.60
N ILE A 57 -11.95 11.07 4.36
CA ILE A 57 -11.62 9.86 5.11
C ILE A 57 -10.19 9.97 5.64
N THR A 58 -9.99 9.71 6.94
CA THR A 58 -8.67 9.75 7.55
C THR A 58 -8.01 8.37 7.51
N ILE A 59 -6.86 8.29 6.84
CA ILE A 59 -6.13 7.05 6.59
C ILE A 59 -4.75 7.11 7.21
N GLY A 60 -4.46 6.21 8.15
CA GLY A 60 -3.13 6.07 8.75
C GLY A 60 -2.19 5.28 7.83
N VAL A 61 -1.06 5.89 7.45
CA VAL A 61 -0.02 5.29 6.62
C VAL A 61 1.37 5.50 7.23
N LYS A 62 2.37 4.72 6.81
CA LYS A 62 3.76 5.01 7.15
C LYS A 62 4.25 6.25 6.41
N TYR A 63 5.17 7.01 7.03
CA TYR A 63 5.85 8.14 6.38
C TYR A 63 7.32 7.85 6.06
N ASP A 64 7.83 6.72 6.51
CA ASP A 64 9.26 6.41 6.54
C ASP A 64 9.63 5.06 5.90
N VAL A 65 8.69 4.35 5.30
CA VAL A 65 8.94 3.02 4.70
C VAL A 65 8.62 2.98 3.19
N PRO A 66 9.43 3.65 2.34
CA PRO A 66 9.33 3.41 0.91
C PRO A 66 9.61 1.92 0.64
N PRO A 67 8.89 1.29 -0.30
CA PRO A 67 7.96 1.86 -1.27
C PRO A 67 6.46 1.83 -0.83
N PHE A 68 6.13 1.51 0.42
CA PHE A 68 4.73 1.36 0.87
C PHE A 68 4.10 2.67 1.34
N GLY A 69 4.75 3.38 2.26
CA GLY A 69 4.29 4.68 2.75
C GLY A 69 5.50 5.59 3.01
N PHE A 70 5.56 6.69 2.31
CA PHE A 70 6.71 7.57 2.36
C PHE A 70 6.30 9.04 2.19
N LYS A 71 6.73 9.87 3.13
CA LYS A 71 6.61 11.32 2.99
C LYS A 71 7.86 11.88 2.30
N ASN A 72 7.71 12.29 1.06
CA ASN A 72 8.82 12.78 0.24
C ASN A 72 9.35 14.11 0.79
N PRO A 73 10.60 14.18 1.27
CA PRO A 73 11.13 15.39 1.92
C PRO A 73 11.37 16.55 0.94
N GLN A 74 11.26 16.32 -0.38
CA GLN A 74 11.46 17.34 -1.40
C GLN A 74 10.15 17.97 -1.85
N THR A 75 9.06 17.18 -1.92
CA THR A 75 7.74 17.62 -2.38
C THR A 75 6.73 17.79 -1.25
N ASP A 76 7.01 17.21 -0.07
CA ASP A 76 6.09 17.08 1.08
C ASP A 76 4.87 16.18 0.79
N GLU A 77 4.85 15.51 -0.37
CA GLU A 77 3.81 14.58 -0.77
C GLU A 77 3.97 13.23 -0.06
N ILE A 78 2.84 12.59 0.25
CA ILE A 78 2.79 11.25 0.81
C ILE A 78 2.51 10.30 -0.34
N GLU A 79 3.37 9.28 -0.53
CA GLU A 79 3.32 8.40 -1.68
C GLU A 79 3.72 6.97 -1.30
N GLY A 80 3.30 5.98 -2.09
CA GLY A 80 3.61 4.57 -1.88
C GLY A 80 2.45 3.64 -2.23
N PHE A 81 2.69 2.33 -2.08
CA PHE A 81 1.70 1.30 -2.39
C PHE A 81 0.45 1.42 -1.51
N ASP A 82 0.63 1.57 -0.19
CA ASP A 82 -0.46 1.76 0.78
C ASP A 82 -1.24 3.04 0.49
N VAL A 83 -0.55 4.10 0.05
CA VAL A 83 -1.15 5.39 -0.29
C VAL A 83 -2.00 5.29 -1.56
N ASP A 84 -1.51 4.60 -2.61
CA ASP A 84 -2.27 4.39 -3.85
C ASP A 84 -3.53 3.53 -3.58
N LEU A 85 -3.46 2.51 -2.71
CA LEU A 85 -4.64 1.74 -2.31
C LEU A 85 -5.60 2.57 -1.45
N GLY A 86 -5.07 3.37 -0.51
CA GLY A 86 -5.88 4.29 0.29
C GLY A 86 -6.61 5.33 -0.56
N GLN A 87 -5.95 5.87 -1.58
CA GLN A 87 -6.56 6.76 -2.57
C GLN A 87 -7.69 6.04 -3.34
N ALA A 88 -7.47 4.78 -3.75
CA ALA A 88 -8.50 4.01 -4.44
C ALA A 88 -9.76 3.78 -3.57
N ILE A 89 -9.59 3.56 -2.26
CA ILE A 89 -10.71 3.45 -1.33
C ILE A 89 -11.47 4.79 -1.20
N ALA A 90 -10.74 5.90 -1.08
CA ALA A 90 -11.32 7.23 -1.00
C ALA A 90 -12.06 7.62 -2.29
N ASP A 91 -11.49 7.31 -3.46
CA ASP A 91 -12.10 7.55 -4.77
C ASP A 91 -13.43 6.79 -4.94
N GLU A 92 -13.48 5.51 -4.53
CA GLU A 92 -14.69 4.69 -4.60
C GLU A 92 -15.77 5.20 -3.64
N LEU A 93 -15.36 5.70 -2.47
CA LEU A 93 -16.24 6.35 -1.50
C LEU A 93 -16.69 7.75 -1.96
N GLY A 94 -15.97 8.37 -2.89
CA GLY A 94 -16.24 9.72 -3.40
C GLY A 94 -15.84 10.83 -2.43
N VAL A 95 -14.76 10.66 -1.66
CA VAL A 95 -14.25 11.62 -0.68
C VAL A 95 -12.76 11.87 -0.87
N GLU A 96 -12.23 12.93 -0.24
CA GLU A 96 -10.79 13.20 -0.23
C GLU A 96 -10.08 12.38 0.86
N PRO A 97 -8.93 11.74 0.61
CA PRO A 97 -8.16 11.08 1.64
C PRO A 97 -7.33 12.09 2.45
N ASN A 98 -7.37 11.98 3.77
CA ASN A 98 -6.51 12.69 4.70
C ASN A 98 -5.48 11.69 5.26
N PHE A 99 -4.30 11.62 4.67
CA PHE A 99 -3.25 10.72 5.12
C PHE A 99 -2.55 11.28 6.36
N ILE A 100 -2.52 10.47 7.43
CA ILE A 100 -1.80 10.77 8.67
C ILE A 100 -0.72 9.73 8.94
N GLU A 101 0.32 10.12 9.69
CA GLU A 101 1.38 9.18 10.05
C GLU A 101 0.88 8.16 11.07
N ALA A 102 1.03 6.86 10.74
CA ALA A 102 0.73 5.75 11.63
C ALA A 102 1.94 4.83 11.74
N ILE A 103 2.75 5.00 12.80
CA ILE A 103 3.82 4.09 13.16
C ILE A 103 3.23 2.77 13.69
N SER A 104 4.04 1.72 13.78
CA SER A 104 3.55 0.38 14.12
C SER A 104 2.80 0.31 15.45
N ASP A 105 3.23 1.07 16.46
CA ASP A 105 2.69 1.05 17.82
C ASP A 105 1.33 1.77 17.95
N ASN A 106 1.04 2.75 17.11
CA ASN A 106 -0.18 3.55 17.23
C ASN A 106 -1.32 3.13 16.29
N ARG A 107 -1.12 2.13 15.42
CA ARG A 107 -2.11 1.70 14.43
C ARG A 107 -3.44 1.27 15.05
N ILE A 108 -3.40 0.32 15.99
CA ILE A 108 -4.61 -0.15 16.72
C ILE A 108 -5.20 0.99 17.57
N PRO A 109 -4.45 1.72 18.41
CA PRO A 109 -4.97 2.87 19.14
C PRO A 109 -5.72 3.88 18.26
N PHE A 110 -5.21 4.21 17.07
CA PHE A 110 -5.86 5.18 16.18
C PHE A 110 -7.22 4.72 15.64
N LEU A 111 -7.39 3.41 15.40
CA LEU A 111 -8.69 2.86 15.03
C LEU A 111 -9.65 2.84 16.22
N VAL A 112 -9.17 2.41 17.39
CA VAL A 112 -10.00 2.26 18.60
C VAL A 112 -10.50 3.61 19.12
N ASP A 113 -9.70 4.67 19.03
CA ASP A 113 -10.07 6.01 19.50
C ASP A 113 -10.66 6.93 18.42
N GLY A 114 -10.75 6.44 17.18
CA GLY A 114 -11.30 7.18 16.04
C GLY A 114 -10.39 8.27 15.51
N THR A 115 -9.08 8.21 15.76
CA THR A 115 -8.09 9.12 15.16
C THR A 115 -7.92 8.85 13.67
N ALA A 116 -8.07 7.60 13.25
CA ALA A 116 -8.10 7.18 11.85
C ALA A 116 -9.32 6.32 11.58
N ASP A 117 -9.89 6.44 10.38
CA ASP A 117 -10.98 5.61 9.89
C ASP A 117 -10.45 4.28 9.35
N LEU A 118 -9.27 4.30 8.73
CA LEU A 118 -8.57 3.14 8.18
C LEU A 118 -7.06 3.19 8.49
N ILE A 119 -6.45 2.02 8.55
CA ILE A 119 -4.99 1.87 8.63
C ILE A 119 -4.49 1.04 7.44
N LEU A 120 -3.69 1.68 6.58
CA LEU A 120 -2.90 1.08 5.51
C LEU A 120 -1.42 1.36 5.79
N SER A 121 -0.81 0.58 6.67
CA SER A 121 0.50 0.89 7.24
C SER A 121 1.35 -0.37 7.41
N THR A 122 1.52 -1.14 6.30
CA THR A 122 2.22 -2.44 6.31
C THR A 122 1.77 -3.30 7.49
N MET A 123 0.45 -3.46 7.65
CA MET A 123 -0.12 -4.05 8.87
C MET A 123 -0.42 -5.52 8.67
N THR A 124 0.44 -6.39 9.21
CA THR A 124 0.22 -7.84 9.21
C THR A 124 -1.05 -8.21 9.94
N ILE A 125 -1.87 -9.02 9.30
CA ILE A 125 -3.05 -9.67 9.88
C ILE A 125 -2.56 -10.71 10.88
N THR A 126 -3.02 -10.62 12.14
CA THR A 126 -2.78 -11.60 13.17
C THR A 126 -4.05 -11.78 13.99
N THR A 127 -4.25 -12.96 14.58
CA THR A 127 -5.43 -13.25 15.41
C THR A 127 -5.52 -12.33 16.63
N ASP A 128 -4.38 -11.97 17.22
CA ASP A 128 -4.37 -11.07 18.39
C ASP A 128 -4.85 -9.65 18.02
N ARG A 129 -4.47 -9.15 16.84
CA ARG A 129 -4.93 -7.87 16.33
C ARG A 129 -6.39 -7.93 15.92
N ASP A 130 -6.82 -9.04 15.28
CA ASP A 130 -8.20 -9.28 14.86
C ASP A 130 -9.17 -9.37 16.05
N ALA A 131 -8.67 -9.64 17.25
CA ALA A 131 -9.46 -9.58 18.48
C ALA A 131 -9.74 -8.14 18.96
N GLU A 132 -9.05 -7.13 18.44
CA GLU A 132 -9.18 -5.72 18.82
C GLU A 132 -9.74 -4.84 17.70
N ILE A 133 -9.53 -5.23 16.44
CA ILE A 133 -9.94 -4.51 15.23
C ILE A 133 -10.35 -5.51 14.15
N ASP A 134 -11.10 -5.06 13.15
CA ASP A 134 -11.35 -5.83 11.94
C ASP A 134 -10.24 -5.64 10.89
N PHE A 135 -10.07 -6.63 10.01
CA PHE A 135 -9.18 -6.55 8.84
C PHE A 135 -9.94 -6.78 7.54
N SER A 136 -9.49 -6.12 6.47
CA SER A 136 -9.88 -6.51 5.11
C SER A 136 -9.28 -7.87 4.73
N ILE A 137 -9.68 -8.37 3.53
CA ILE A 137 -8.91 -9.41 2.85
C ILE A 137 -7.47 -8.95 2.65
N PRO A 138 -6.48 -9.89 2.59
CA PRO A 138 -5.09 -9.52 2.37
C PRO A 138 -4.88 -8.81 1.02
N TYR A 139 -4.20 -7.66 1.04
CA TYR A 139 -3.83 -6.93 -0.18
C TYR A 139 -2.37 -7.11 -0.59
N TYR A 140 -1.52 -7.63 0.30
CA TYR A 140 -0.11 -7.92 0.04
C TYR A 140 0.37 -9.08 0.94
N ILE A 141 1.39 -9.81 0.48
CA ILE A 141 2.06 -10.84 1.28
C ILE A 141 3.54 -10.49 1.31
N ALA A 142 4.05 -10.11 2.47
CA ALA A 142 5.47 -9.90 2.71
C ALA A 142 6.10 -11.11 3.40
N GLU A 143 7.42 -11.14 3.44
CA GLU A 143 8.20 -12.14 4.18
C GLU A 143 9.08 -11.46 5.22
N GLY A 144 9.15 -12.05 6.41
CA GLY A 144 10.11 -11.62 7.43
C GLY A 144 11.54 -11.96 7.01
N ARG A 145 12.40 -10.94 6.96
CA ARG A 145 13.80 -11.09 6.52
C ARG A 145 14.76 -10.39 7.49
N VAL A 146 16.03 -10.63 7.27
CA VAL A 146 17.14 -9.96 7.98
C VAL A 146 17.92 -9.10 6.99
N LEU A 147 18.25 -7.87 7.39
CA LEU A 147 19.14 -6.96 6.69
C LEU A 147 20.42 -6.78 7.49
N ALA A 148 21.57 -6.85 6.83
CA ALA A 148 22.85 -6.56 7.46
C ALA A 148 23.84 -6.01 6.41
N PRO A 149 24.99 -5.41 6.82
CA PRO A 149 26.03 -5.03 5.89
C PRO A 149 26.49 -6.18 4.99
N VAL A 150 26.81 -5.86 3.73
CA VAL A 150 27.23 -6.85 2.71
C VAL A 150 28.42 -7.69 3.15
N ASP A 151 29.32 -7.14 3.96
CA ASP A 151 30.52 -7.79 4.51
C ASP A 151 30.31 -8.41 5.90
N SER A 152 29.05 -8.41 6.42
CA SER A 152 28.68 -9.04 7.67
C SER A 152 28.80 -10.56 7.60
N ASP A 153 29.13 -11.18 8.75
CA ASP A 153 29.12 -12.64 8.95
C ASP A 153 27.72 -13.24 9.16
N ILE A 154 26.69 -12.40 9.25
CA ILE A 154 25.29 -12.81 9.33
C ILE A 154 24.84 -13.34 7.97
N THR A 155 24.28 -14.54 7.94
CA THR A 155 23.76 -15.20 6.73
C THR A 155 22.26 -15.46 6.79
N GLY A 156 21.61 -15.25 7.95
CA GLY A 156 20.17 -15.42 8.16
C GLY A 156 19.78 -15.18 9.61
N VAL A 157 18.52 -15.48 9.94
CA VAL A 157 17.96 -15.30 11.28
C VAL A 157 18.67 -16.15 12.34
N GLU A 158 19.19 -17.29 11.95
CA GLU A 158 19.92 -18.24 12.79
C GLU A 158 21.27 -17.70 13.32
N ASP A 159 21.85 -16.71 12.66
CA ASP A 159 23.13 -16.09 13.05
C ASP A 159 22.95 -14.87 13.99
N LEU A 160 21.73 -14.57 14.39
CA LEU A 160 21.44 -13.41 15.23
C LEU A 160 21.75 -13.61 16.72
N ALA A 161 22.15 -14.81 17.15
CA ALA A 161 22.51 -15.09 18.54
C ALA A 161 23.61 -14.13 19.05
N GLY A 162 23.28 -13.35 20.09
CA GLY A 162 24.17 -12.36 20.70
C GLY A 162 24.34 -11.05 19.92
N LYS A 163 23.84 -10.95 18.69
CA LYS A 163 23.81 -9.74 17.86
C LYS A 163 22.76 -8.76 18.39
N THR A 164 22.94 -7.47 18.12
CA THR A 164 21.93 -6.44 18.38
C THR A 164 21.12 -6.22 17.13
N VAL A 165 19.81 -6.48 17.20
CA VAL A 165 18.88 -6.42 16.05
C VAL A 165 17.86 -5.32 16.27
N CYS A 166 17.73 -4.40 15.30
CA CYS A 166 16.73 -3.34 15.32
C CYS A 166 15.42 -3.81 14.69
N THR A 167 14.31 -3.44 15.32
CA THR A 167 12.97 -3.51 14.73
C THR A 167 12.07 -2.44 15.36
N ALA A 168 10.87 -2.22 14.78
CA ALA A 168 9.93 -1.24 15.28
C ALA A 168 9.06 -1.79 16.42
N THR A 169 8.83 -0.96 17.45
CA THR A 169 7.85 -1.22 18.52
C THR A 169 6.45 -1.40 17.90
N GLY A 170 5.68 -2.37 18.40
CA GLY A 170 4.33 -2.69 17.90
C GLY A 170 4.29 -3.41 16.56
N SER A 171 5.47 -3.82 16.02
CA SER A 171 5.56 -4.71 14.87
C SER A 171 5.46 -6.18 15.31
N THR A 172 5.12 -7.09 14.38
CA THR A 172 5.16 -8.54 14.62
C THR A 172 6.57 -9.06 14.91
N TYR A 173 7.59 -8.26 14.61
CA TYR A 173 8.99 -8.64 14.76
C TYR A 173 9.50 -8.65 16.19
N GLU A 174 8.78 -8.02 17.12
CA GLU A 174 9.08 -8.19 18.54
C GLU A 174 8.89 -9.63 18.99
N GLU A 175 7.82 -10.29 18.50
CA GLU A 175 7.52 -11.71 18.80
C GLU A 175 8.34 -12.62 17.88
N ASN A 176 8.34 -12.38 16.57
CA ASN A 176 9.08 -13.18 15.59
C ASN A 176 10.54 -13.39 15.96
N LEU A 177 11.21 -12.33 16.44
CA LEU A 177 12.61 -12.43 16.84
C LEU A 177 12.78 -13.15 18.18
N LYS A 178 11.84 -13.03 19.10
CA LYS A 178 11.88 -13.83 20.36
C LYS A 178 11.75 -15.32 20.07
N GLU A 179 10.95 -15.69 19.07
CA GLU A 179 10.74 -17.08 18.68
C GLU A 179 11.90 -17.64 17.85
N ASN A 180 12.32 -16.90 16.80
CA ASN A 180 13.28 -17.41 15.81
C ASN A 180 14.74 -17.07 16.13
N ALA A 181 15.00 -16.08 16.98
CA ALA A 181 16.32 -15.65 17.41
C ALA A 181 16.34 -15.27 18.91
N PRO A 182 15.99 -16.18 19.84
CA PRO A 182 15.78 -15.85 21.26
C PRO A 182 17.02 -15.31 21.99
N GLU A 183 18.21 -15.52 21.44
CA GLU A 183 19.47 -15.00 22.00
C GLU A 183 19.88 -13.65 21.38
N ALA A 184 19.11 -13.11 20.42
CA ALA A 184 19.32 -11.76 19.87
C ALA A 184 18.99 -10.69 20.92
N LYS A 185 19.68 -9.56 20.84
CA LYS A 185 19.41 -8.40 21.67
C LYS A 185 18.57 -7.41 20.88
N LEU A 186 17.29 -7.29 21.22
CA LEU A 186 16.40 -6.40 20.50
C LEU A 186 16.67 -4.94 20.83
N ARG A 187 16.78 -4.12 19.79
CA ARG A 187 16.74 -2.67 19.84
C ARG A 187 15.41 -2.21 19.23
N LEU A 188 14.44 -1.88 20.07
CA LEU A 188 13.14 -1.37 19.68
C LEU A 188 13.22 0.14 19.48
N VAL A 189 12.61 0.62 18.39
CA VAL A 189 12.51 2.03 18.01
C VAL A 189 11.11 2.33 17.49
N ASP A 190 10.78 3.62 17.33
CA ASP A 190 9.44 4.00 16.88
C ASP A 190 9.28 3.88 15.36
N THR A 191 10.35 4.14 14.58
CA THR A 191 10.31 4.18 13.12
C THR A 191 11.40 3.31 12.49
N TYR A 192 11.18 2.82 11.29
CA TYR A 192 12.20 2.04 10.57
C TYR A 192 13.34 2.89 10.02
N SER A 193 13.11 4.18 9.79
CA SER A 193 14.19 5.12 9.48
C SER A 193 15.22 5.23 10.62
N GLU A 194 14.79 5.12 11.87
CA GLU A 194 15.73 5.02 13.01
C GLU A 194 16.56 3.71 12.95
N CYS A 195 15.97 2.59 12.55
CA CYS A 195 16.74 1.36 12.35
C CYS A 195 17.82 1.54 11.27
N LEU A 196 17.47 2.22 10.16
CA LEU A 196 18.44 2.53 9.10
C LEU A 196 19.59 3.39 9.61
N GLU A 197 19.30 4.45 10.39
CA GLU A 197 20.33 5.29 11.01
C GLU A 197 21.23 4.48 11.99
N LEU A 198 20.64 3.58 12.77
CA LEU A 198 21.38 2.77 13.72
C LEU A 198 22.32 1.79 13.04
N ILE A 199 21.91 1.13 11.96
CA ILE A 199 22.78 0.19 11.24
C ILE A 199 23.88 0.92 10.46
N GLN A 200 23.60 2.09 9.89
CA GLN A 200 24.59 2.95 9.21
C GLN A 200 25.68 3.48 10.13
N THR A 201 25.38 3.55 11.43
CA THR A 201 26.34 4.03 12.46
C THR A 201 26.95 2.89 13.28
N ASP A 202 26.81 1.65 12.85
CA ASP A 202 27.27 0.43 13.56
C ASP A 202 26.74 0.31 15.00
N ALA A 203 25.60 0.94 15.31
CA ALA A 203 24.95 0.86 16.61
C ALA A 203 24.12 -0.40 16.80
N VAL A 204 23.75 -1.06 15.69
CA VAL A 204 23.13 -2.38 15.65
C VAL A 204 23.83 -3.25 14.58
N ASP A 205 23.76 -4.57 14.75
CA ASP A 205 24.39 -5.53 13.83
C ASP A 205 23.50 -5.87 12.63
N ALA A 206 22.18 -5.78 12.82
CA ALA A 206 21.17 -6.13 11.82
C ALA A 206 19.87 -5.37 12.05
N VAL A 207 19.04 -5.33 11.03
CA VAL A 207 17.60 -4.94 11.08
C VAL A 207 16.78 -6.16 10.69
N SER A 208 15.64 -6.37 11.33
CA SER A 208 14.70 -7.39 10.90
C SER A 208 13.29 -6.85 10.85
N THR A 209 12.67 -7.00 9.69
CA THR A 209 11.30 -6.63 9.35
C THR A 209 10.93 -7.26 8.00
N ASP A 210 9.85 -6.78 7.38
CA ASP A 210 9.37 -7.23 6.07
C ASP A 210 10.40 -6.96 4.97
N ASP A 211 10.56 -7.90 4.07
CA ASP A 211 11.47 -7.85 2.91
C ASP A 211 11.32 -6.57 2.08
N VAL A 212 10.08 -6.12 1.89
CA VAL A 212 9.76 -4.90 1.13
C VAL A 212 10.18 -3.62 1.85
N ILE A 213 10.09 -3.58 3.19
CA ILE A 213 10.61 -2.48 4.01
C ILE A 213 12.13 -2.46 3.95
N LEU A 214 12.77 -3.63 4.08
CA LEU A 214 14.22 -3.78 3.97
C LEU A 214 14.73 -3.41 2.57
N THR A 215 14.00 -3.76 1.51
CA THR A 215 14.30 -3.33 0.14
C THR A 215 14.31 -1.80 0.04
N GLY A 216 13.37 -1.11 0.69
CA GLY A 216 13.38 0.35 0.78
C GLY A 216 14.61 0.92 1.49
N MET A 217 15.18 0.21 2.46
CA MET A 217 16.45 0.58 3.11
C MET A 217 17.64 0.36 2.18
N ILE A 218 17.68 -0.76 1.42
CA ILE A 218 18.73 -1.06 0.45
C ILE A 218 18.77 -0.01 -0.68
N ILE A 219 17.61 0.47 -1.14
CA ILE A 219 17.54 1.56 -2.13
C ILE A 219 18.22 2.83 -1.61
N GLN A 220 18.18 3.07 -0.31
CA GLN A 220 18.80 4.23 0.33
C GLN A 220 20.28 4.00 0.68
N ASP A 221 20.69 2.74 0.88
CA ASP A 221 22.06 2.36 1.25
C ASP A 221 22.44 1.01 0.64
N ASP A 222 23.19 1.04 -0.45
CA ASP A 222 23.65 -0.13 -1.21
C ASP A 222 24.79 -0.90 -0.52
N THR A 223 25.22 -0.50 0.67
CA THR A 223 26.14 -1.25 1.51
C THR A 223 25.44 -2.32 2.37
N LEU A 224 24.11 -2.34 2.33
CA LEU A 224 23.26 -3.29 3.02
C LEU A 224 22.69 -4.32 2.03
N GLU A 225 22.42 -5.54 2.51
CA GLU A 225 21.76 -6.59 1.72
C GLU A 225 20.87 -7.48 2.57
N LEU A 226 19.87 -8.10 1.95
CA LEU A 226 19.06 -9.14 2.60
C LEU A 226 19.91 -10.39 2.86
N LYS A 227 19.77 -10.94 4.06
CA LYS A 227 20.50 -12.13 4.51
C LYS A 227 19.51 -13.31 4.69
N GLY A 228 19.89 -14.46 4.16
CA GLY A 228 19.11 -15.69 4.26
C GLY A 228 17.80 -15.68 3.46
N GLU A 229 16.95 -16.63 3.78
CA GLU A 229 15.60 -16.75 3.21
C GLU A 229 14.57 -16.08 4.14
N GLY A 230 13.32 -15.96 3.66
CA GLY A 230 12.20 -15.52 4.49
C GLY A 230 11.95 -16.51 5.65
N TYR A 231 11.72 -16.00 6.85
CA TYR A 231 11.50 -16.86 8.03
C TYR A 231 10.09 -16.73 8.61
N THR A 232 9.31 -15.75 8.16
CA THR A 232 7.87 -15.60 8.46
C THR A 232 7.11 -15.15 7.24
N VAL A 233 5.79 -15.36 7.24
CA VAL A 233 4.85 -14.85 6.23
C VAL A 233 3.99 -13.77 6.87
N GLU A 234 3.91 -12.62 6.22
CA GLU A 234 3.31 -11.39 6.75
C GLU A 234 2.20 -10.88 5.79
N PRO A 235 0.96 -11.43 5.89
CA PRO A 235 -0.16 -10.94 5.09
C PRO A 235 -0.60 -9.56 5.58
N TYR A 236 -0.58 -8.53 4.70
CA TYR A 236 -1.07 -7.20 5.03
C TYR A 236 -2.55 -7.06 4.77
N GLY A 237 -3.28 -6.53 5.74
CA GLY A 237 -4.69 -6.13 5.64
C GLY A 237 -4.87 -4.65 5.93
N VAL A 238 -5.97 -4.10 5.42
CA VAL A 238 -6.45 -2.79 5.84
C VAL A 238 -7.06 -2.96 7.22
N GLY A 239 -6.54 -2.23 8.22
CA GLY A 239 -7.13 -2.19 9.56
C GLY A 239 -8.37 -1.31 9.58
N ILE A 240 -9.43 -1.79 10.24
CA ILE A 240 -10.76 -1.18 10.33
C ILE A 240 -11.19 -1.25 11.80
N ALA A 241 -11.93 -0.27 12.30
CA ALA A 241 -12.47 -0.35 13.66
C ALA A 241 -13.41 -1.56 13.80
N ASP A 242 -13.32 -2.27 14.95
CA ASP A 242 -14.11 -3.48 15.22
C ASP A 242 -15.62 -3.20 15.17
N GLY A 243 -16.38 -4.13 14.58
CA GLY A 243 -17.82 -4.22 14.65
C GLY A 243 -18.59 -3.49 13.54
N ASP A 244 -17.95 -2.90 12.53
CA ASP A 244 -18.61 -2.32 11.36
C ASP A 244 -18.52 -3.25 10.14
N ALA A 245 -19.35 -4.28 10.13
CA ALA A 245 -19.36 -5.27 9.07
C ALA A 245 -19.72 -4.69 7.68
N GLU A 246 -20.53 -3.62 7.60
CA GLU A 246 -20.90 -2.99 6.34
C GLU A 246 -19.72 -2.20 5.76
N PHE A 247 -18.99 -1.47 6.60
CA PHE A 247 -17.80 -0.75 6.17
C PHE A 247 -16.67 -1.71 5.78
N LYS A 248 -16.49 -2.78 6.55
CA LYS A 248 -15.55 -3.86 6.19
C LYS A 248 -15.90 -4.48 4.83
N GLU A 249 -17.17 -4.83 4.58
CA GLU A 249 -17.60 -5.39 3.29
C GLU A 249 -17.32 -4.42 2.13
N PHE A 250 -17.53 -3.13 2.32
CA PHE A 250 -17.18 -2.10 1.36
C PHE A 250 -15.67 -2.09 1.07
N VAL A 251 -14.84 -2.05 2.12
CA VAL A 251 -13.37 -2.05 1.98
C VAL A 251 -12.88 -3.33 1.30
N ASP A 252 -13.41 -4.50 1.67
CA ASP A 252 -13.10 -5.78 1.03
C ASP A 252 -13.43 -5.76 -0.46
N GLY A 253 -14.58 -5.17 -0.83
CA GLY A 253 -15.01 -5.01 -2.22
C GLY A 253 -14.04 -4.14 -3.02
N VAL A 254 -13.55 -3.04 -2.45
CA VAL A 254 -12.58 -2.16 -3.11
C VAL A 254 -11.22 -2.85 -3.26
N VAL A 255 -10.73 -3.51 -2.22
CA VAL A 255 -9.46 -4.27 -2.28
C VAL A 255 -9.55 -5.37 -3.33
N GLN A 256 -10.65 -6.12 -3.39
CA GLN A 256 -10.85 -7.15 -4.39
C GLN A 256 -10.90 -6.57 -5.82
N ALA A 257 -11.62 -5.46 -6.02
CA ALA A 257 -11.67 -4.77 -7.31
C ALA A 257 -10.29 -4.26 -7.73
N PHE A 258 -9.52 -3.68 -6.81
CA PHE A 258 -8.15 -3.21 -7.03
C PHE A 258 -7.21 -4.34 -7.51
N ILE A 259 -7.41 -5.55 -6.98
CA ILE A 259 -6.70 -6.77 -7.41
C ILE A 259 -7.16 -7.20 -8.81
N ASP A 260 -8.47 -7.31 -9.04
CA ASP A 260 -9.05 -7.97 -10.20
C ASP A 260 -8.97 -7.11 -11.49
N ASP A 261 -9.03 -5.78 -11.37
CA ASP A 261 -9.01 -4.85 -12.51
C ASP A 261 -7.61 -4.45 -12.99
N GLY A 262 -6.57 -4.94 -12.27
CA GLY A 262 -5.16 -4.74 -12.63
C GLY A 262 -4.53 -3.50 -12.01
N ARG A 263 -5.25 -2.70 -11.21
CA ARG A 263 -4.67 -1.58 -10.43
C ARG A 263 -3.58 -2.08 -9.49
N TRP A 264 -3.80 -3.22 -8.84
CA TRP A 264 -2.79 -3.85 -7.98
C TRP A 264 -1.47 -4.10 -8.73
N ALA A 265 -1.54 -4.72 -9.91
CA ALA A 265 -0.34 -5.03 -10.69
C ALA A 265 0.38 -3.77 -11.18
N ALA A 266 -0.37 -2.74 -11.56
CA ALA A 266 0.19 -1.44 -11.97
C ALA A 266 0.86 -0.72 -10.79
N THR A 267 0.27 -0.79 -9.60
CA THR A 267 0.81 -0.21 -8.36
C THR A 267 2.06 -0.97 -7.90
N TYR A 268 2.04 -2.31 -7.99
CA TYR A 268 3.20 -3.15 -7.72
C TYR A 268 4.38 -2.77 -8.63
N GLU A 269 4.17 -2.72 -9.94
CA GLU A 269 5.22 -2.33 -10.90
C GLU A 269 5.74 -0.91 -10.62
N LYS A 270 4.85 0.02 -10.33
CA LYS A 270 5.20 1.42 -10.02
C LYS A 270 6.09 1.54 -8.79
N TRP A 271 5.80 0.80 -7.71
CA TRP A 271 6.45 1.01 -6.43
C TRP A 271 7.52 -0.04 -6.10
N ILE A 272 7.34 -1.29 -6.55
CA ILE A 272 8.17 -2.43 -6.13
C ILE A 272 8.91 -3.03 -7.32
N GLY A 273 8.21 -3.45 -8.36
CA GLY A 273 8.76 -4.18 -9.50
C GLY A 273 9.90 -3.45 -10.20
N GLN A 274 9.80 -2.12 -10.33
CA GLN A 274 10.87 -1.31 -10.93
C GLN A 274 12.21 -1.38 -10.17
N TYR A 275 12.21 -1.71 -8.88
CA TYR A 275 13.41 -1.81 -8.05
C TYR A 275 13.91 -3.24 -7.90
N THR A 276 13.01 -4.20 -7.80
CA THR A 276 13.34 -5.62 -7.63
C THR A 276 13.57 -6.32 -8.97
N GLY A 277 12.95 -5.82 -10.05
CA GLY A 277 12.92 -6.49 -11.36
C GLY A 277 12.02 -7.73 -11.37
N GLU A 278 11.24 -7.94 -10.33
CA GLU A 278 10.33 -9.06 -10.15
C GLU A 278 8.88 -8.63 -10.44
N THR A 279 8.07 -9.57 -10.84
CA THR A 279 6.63 -9.40 -11.02
C THR A 279 5.92 -10.44 -10.18
N ASP A 280 5.44 -10.04 -9.01
CA ASP A 280 4.63 -10.92 -8.18
C ASP A 280 3.17 -10.90 -8.61
N PRO A 281 2.46 -12.02 -8.50
CA PRO A 281 1.02 -12.01 -8.65
C PRO A 281 0.36 -11.36 -7.43
N PRO A 282 -0.84 -10.77 -7.57
CA PRO A 282 -1.60 -10.32 -6.43
C PRO A 282 -1.89 -11.48 -5.47
N PRO A 283 -2.07 -11.20 -4.17
CA PRO A 283 -2.37 -12.25 -3.19
C PRO A 283 -3.69 -12.96 -3.53
N THR A 284 -3.71 -14.26 -3.29
CA THR A 284 -4.92 -15.10 -3.40
C THR A 284 -5.33 -15.66 -2.03
N MET A 285 -4.59 -15.33 -0.98
CA MET A 285 -4.85 -15.75 0.40
C MET A 285 -6.12 -15.10 0.91
N THR A 286 -6.97 -15.88 1.54
CA THR A 286 -8.16 -15.39 2.23
C THR A 286 -7.81 -14.83 3.61
N LEU A 287 -8.73 -14.04 4.21
CA LEU A 287 -8.56 -13.56 5.58
C LEU A 287 -8.47 -14.73 6.58
N GLU A 288 -9.27 -15.79 6.39
CA GLU A 288 -9.24 -17.01 7.24
C GLU A 288 -7.85 -17.68 7.17
N GLU A 289 -7.30 -17.87 5.97
CA GLU A 289 -5.95 -18.42 5.80
C GLU A 289 -4.87 -17.53 6.42
N ALA A 290 -5.01 -16.21 6.34
CA ALA A 290 -4.08 -15.26 6.96
C ALA A 290 -4.10 -15.36 8.50
N LEU A 291 -5.29 -15.45 9.09
CA LEU A 291 -5.46 -15.63 10.54
C LEU A 291 -4.91 -16.99 11.02
N GLU A 292 -5.02 -18.05 10.22
CA GLU A 292 -4.46 -19.37 10.56
C GLU A 292 -2.92 -19.38 10.61
N LEU A 293 -2.24 -18.48 9.91
CA LEU A 293 -0.77 -18.36 9.97
C LEU A 293 -0.28 -17.88 11.34
N ARG A 294 -1.09 -17.13 12.07
CA ARG A 294 -0.78 -16.55 13.36
C ARG A 294 -1.91 -16.77 14.34
N PRO A 295 -2.12 -18.02 14.79
CA PRO A 295 -3.14 -18.32 15.78
C PRO A 295 -2.78 -17.66 17.12
N CYS A 296 -3.81 -17.34 17.88
CA CYS A 296 -3.69 -16.79 19.21
C CYS A 296 -2.87 -17.68 20.14
N GLU A 297 -1.88 -17.11 20.83
CA GLU A 297 -1.03 -17.90 21.73
C GLU A 297 -1.73 -18.29 23.04
N GLU A 298 -2.67 -17.49 23.53
CA GLU A 298 -3.31 -17.75 24.86
C GLU A 298 -4.82 -17.68 24.71
N THR A 299 -5.69 -17.47 24.26
CA THR A 299 -7.17 -17.26 24.27
C THR A 299 -7.56 -15.82 23.90
N CYS A 300 -7.83 -15.64 22.65
CA CYS A 300 -8.53 -14.46 22.17
C CYS A 300 -9.97 -14.37 22.66
#